data_5f0549ded879c60281db447e5d39a954
#
_entry.id   5f0549ded879c60281db447e5d39a954
#
_cell.length_a   1.000
_cell.length_b   1.000
_cell.length_c   1.000
_cell.angle_alpha   90.00
_cell.angle_beta   90.00
_cell.angle_gamma   90.00
#
_symmetry.space_group_name_H-M   'P 1'
#
loop_
_entity.id
_entity.type
_entity.pdbx_description
1 polymer ?
#
loop_
_entity_poly.entity_id
_entity_poly.type
_entity_poly.pdbx_seq_one_letter_code
_entity_poly.pdbx_strand_id
1 'polypeptide(L)'
;MIKQFHYDSDMAGGSLMVRESRIVAGLLMDSLTPEQWDEAIRVENVLQKRTPASAKRNATAIRKRLERLEPEFWRALRDGDDELATQVAFCGALERNLLLVEFMETVLRDAYMSRAEHLDAFVWAEFLEDRSHRDPAICDWKESTKKKMGQVVFRMLAEVGYLKSTRKLE
;
A
#
# COMPACT_ATOMS: atom_id res chain seq x y z
N MET A 1 -2.41 -26.75 15.13
CA MET A 1 -3.51 -26.16 14.36
C MET A 1 -2.92 -25.41 13.18
N ILE A 2 -3.24 -25.79 11.95
CA ILE A 2 -2.78 -25.07 10.76
C ILE A 2 -3.56 -23.75 10.72
N LYS A 3 -2.84 -22.63 10.79
CA LYS A 3 -3.47 -21.32 10.71
C LYS A 3 -4.03 -21.15 9.30
N GLN A 4 -5.34 -20.93 9.19
CA GLN A 4 -5.98 -20.72 7.90
C GLN A 4 -5.37 -19.46 7.24
N PHE A 5 -5.05 -19.56 5.95
CA PHE A 5 -4.51 -18.45 5.19
C PHE A 5 -5.59 -17.38 4.93
N HIS A 6 -5.24 -16.12 5.13
CA HIS A 6 -6.09 -14.97 4.81
C HIS A 6 -5.29 -13.85 4.15
N TYR A 7 -5.88 -13.24 3.15
CA TYR A 7 -5.39 -11.98 2.58
C TYR A 7 -5.76 -10.80 3.49
N ASP A 8 -4.91 -9.75 3.44
CA ASP A 8 -5.18 -8.49 4.13
C ASP A 8 -5.93 -7.49 3.25
N SER A 9 -6.87 -6.76 3.83
CA SER A 9 -7.58 -5.65 3.18
C SER A 9 -7.04 -4.27 3.56
N ASP A 10 -5.98 -4.21 4.34
CA ASP A 10 -5.44 -2.95 4.90
C ASP A 10 -4.83 -2.00 3.85
N MET A 11 -4.59 -2.49 2.64
CA MET A 11 -4.20 -1.67 1.49
C MET A 11 -5.18 -0.52 1.21
N ALA A 12 -6.45 -0.69 1.58
CA ALA A 12 -7.45 0.37 1.49
C ALA A 12 -7.11 1.63 2.33
N GLY A 13 -6.12 1.55 3.21
CA GLY A 13 -5.65 2.68 4.02
C GLY A 13 -5.05 3.83 3.24
N GLY A 14 -4.61 3.62 2.02
CA GLY A 14 -4.08 4.65 1.12
C GLY A 14 -3.04 4.11 0.14
N SER A 15 -2.71 4.93 -0.87
CA SER A 15 -1.67 4.63 -1.86
C SER A 15 -0.27 4.68 -1.23
N LEU A 16 0.77 5.08 -1.96
CA LEU A 16 2.14 5.05 -1.42
C LEU A 16 2.37 6.06 -0.29
N MET A 17 1.71 7.22 -0.33
CA MET A 17 1.88 8.26 0.70
C MET A 17 3.36 8.55 0.96
N VAL A 18 4.12 8.88 -0.10
CA VAL A 18 5.59 8.97 -0.04
C VAL A 18 6.05 10.01 0.98
N ARG A 19 5.43 11.20 0.97
CA ARG A 19 5.77 12.26 1.93
C ARG A 19 5.59 11.80 3.37
N GLU A 20 4.44 11.22 3.66
CA GLU A 20 4.12 10.69 4.99
C GLU A 20 5.02 9.51 5.35
N SER A 21 5.32 8.65 4.38
CA SER A 21 6.22 7.50 4.58
C SER A 21 7.63 7.93 4.95
N ARG A 22 8.15 9.01 4.38
CA ARG A 22 9.46 9.59 4.77
C ARG A 22 9.46 10.01 6.24
N ILE A 23 8.38 10.65 6.70
CA ILE A 23 8.24 11.09 8.10
C ILE A 23 8.17 9.88 9.02
N VAL A 24 7.35 8.89 8.69
CA VAL A 24 7.22 7.67 9.49
C VAL A 24 8.53 6.89 9.54
N ALA A 25 9.28 6.83 8.43
CA ALA A 25 10.61 6.21 8.41
C ALA A 25 11.56 6.87 9.43
N GLY A 26 11.56 8.20 9.50
CA GLY A 26 12.31 8.93 10.52
C GLY A 26 11.90 8.58 11.95
N LEU A 27 10.59 8.51 12.21
CA LEU A 27 10.07 8.13 13.54
C LEU A 27 10.46 6.69 13.93
N LEU A 28 10.44 5.76 12.96
CA LEU A 28 10.87 4.37 13.22
C LEU A 28 12.36 4.28 13.55
N MET A 29 13.19 5.12 12.94
CA MET A 29 14.62 5.18 13.23
C MET A 29 14.91 5.75 14.63
N ASP A 30 14.05 6.59 15.15
CA ASP A 30 14.19 7.21 16.47
C ASP A 30 13.80 6.27 17.62
N SER A 31 13.30 5.08 17.33
CA SER A 31 12.91 4.05 18.32
C SER A 31 12.00 4.60 19.41
N LEU A 32 10.94 5.30 19.03
CA LEU A 32 10.03 5.97 19.95
C LEU A 32 9.25 4.97 20.81
N THR A 33 8.94 5.37 22.06
CA THR A 33 7.97 4.66 22.88
C THR A 33 6.56 4.79 22.28
N PRO A 34 5.61 3.91 22.65
CA PRO A 34 4.22 4.05 22.20
C PRO A 34 3.61 5.44 22.51
N GLU A 35 3.95 6.02 23.66
CA GLU A 35 3.49 7.34 24.10
C GLU A 35 4.09 8.45 23.22
N GLN A 36 5.39 8.37 22.94
CA GLN A 36 6.07 9.33 22.05
C GLN A 36 5.54 9.24 20.63
N TRP A 37 5.26 8.04 20.16
CA TRP A 37 4.64 7.81 18.85
C TRP A 37 3.25 8.46 18.77
N ASP A 38 2.40 8.20 19.76
CA ASP A 38 1.06 8.78 19.81
C ASP A 38 1.10 10.31 19.87
N GLU A 39 2.01 10.87 20.66
CA GLU A 39 2.24 12.32 20.74
C GLU A 39 2.60 12.90 19.36
N ALA A 40 3.59 12.33 18.68
CA ALA A 40 4.01 12.80 17.35
C ALA A 40 2.88 12.73 16.32
N ILE A 41 2.12 11.66 16.30
CA ILE A 41 1.10 11.43 15.26
C ILE A 41 -0.18 12.21 15.55
N ARG A 42 -0.71 12.14 16.79
CA ARG A 42 -2.04 12.65 17.11
C ARG A 42 -2.03 14.07 17.66
N VAL A 43 -1.01 14.44 18.42
CA VAL A 43 -0.92 15.74 19.10
C VAL A 43 -0.11 16.74 18.29
N GLU A 44 1.13 16.41 17.96
CA GLU A 44 2.00 17.27 17.14
C GLU A 44 1.58 17.28 15.66
N ASN A 45 0.83 16.28 15.23
CA ASN A 45 0.36 16.13 13.85
C ASN A 45 1.49 16.26 12.82
N VAL A 46 2.56 15.52 13.01
CA VAL A 46 3.73 15.56 12.11
C VAL A 46 3.39 15.17 10.66
N LEU A 47 2.32 14.39 10.45
CA LEU A 47 1.82 14.04 9.12
C LEU A 47 0.94 15.12 8.50
N GLN A 48 0.60 16.17 9.23
CA GLN A 48 -0.23 17.29 8.77
C GLN A 48 -1.58 16.83 8.21
N LYS A 49 -2.30 16.04 8.98
CA LYS A 49 -3.65 15.59 8.63
C LYS A 49 -4.71 16.47 9.29
N ARG A 50 -5.91 16.46 8.73
CA ARG A 50 -7.01 17.30 9.22
C ARG A 50 -7.53 16.88 10.60
N THR A 51 -7.45 15.59 10.93
CA THR A 51 -7.92 15.06 12.20
C THR A 51 -6.91 14.08 12.79
N PRO A 52 -6.85 13.95 14.15
CA PRO A 52 -6.03 12.93 14.79
C PRO A 52 -6.37 11.50 14.34
N ALA A 53 -7.64 11.23 14.06
CA ALA A 53 -8.09 9.92 13.57
C ALA A 53 -7.50 9.58 12.21
N SER A 54 -7.51 10.55 11.27
CA SER A 54 -6.90 10.34 9.95
C SER A 54 -5.37 10.23 10.03
N ALA A 55 -4.73 11.01 10.89
CA ALA A 55 -3.30 10.91 11.15
C ALA A 55 -2.92 9.51 11.66
N LYS A 56 -3.64 9.02 12.67
CA LYS A 56 -3.43 7.68 13.24
C LYS A 56 -3.63 6.58 12.19
N ARG A 57 -4.70 6.66 11.40
CA ARG A 57 -5.00 5.67 10.36
C ARG A 57 -3.90 5.61 9.30
N ASN A 58 -3.45 6.76 8.81
CA ASN A 58 -2.38 6.83 7.82
C ASN A 58 -1.04 6.34 8.39
N ALA A 59 -0.69 6.78 9.59
CA ALA A 59 0.53 6.34 10.26
C ALA A 59 0.55 4.81 10.47
N THR A 60 -0.56 4.24 10.90
CA THR A 60 -0.70 2.79 11.11
C THR A 60 -0.53 2.01 9.80
N ALA A 61 -1.18 2.47 8.72
CA ALA A 61 -1.06 1.83 7.41
C ALA A 61 0.39 1.85 6.90
N ILE A 62 1.06 2.99 7.00
CA ILE A 62 2.45 3.15 6.58
C ILE A 62 3.39 2.31 7.45
N ARG A 63 3.23 2.36 8.77
CA ARG A 63 4.05 1.60 9.70
C ARG A 63 4.02 0.10 9.42
N LYS A 64 2.85 -0.46 9.18
CA LYS A 64 2.68 -1.88 8.83
C LYS A 64 3.47 -2.27 7.58
N ARG A 65 3.58 -1.38 6.61
CA ARG A 65 4.39 -1.60 5.40
C ARG A 65 5.87 -1.52 5.70
N LEU A 66 6.30 -0.49 6.41
CA LEU A 66 7.72 -0.21 6.66
C LEU A 66 8.36 -1.15 7.69
N GLU A 67 7.61 -1.63 8.66
CA GLU A 67 8.11 -2.59 9.66
C GLU A 67 8.60 -3.91 9.05
N ARG A 68 8.21 -4.22 7.83
CA ARG A 68 8.67 -5.39 7.10
C ARG A 68 9.99 -5.18 6.37
N LEU A 69 10.46 -3.94 6.31
CA LEU A 69 11.72 -3.58 5.66
C LEU A 69 12.83 -3.44 6.69
N GLU A 70 14.07 -3.75 6.28
CA GLU A 70 15.25 -3.52 7.09
C GLU A 70 15.51 -2.02 7.28
N PRO A 71 16.20 -1.62 8.38
CA PRO A 71 16.45 -0.19 8.69
C PRO A 71 17.17 0.61 7.60
N GLU A 72 17.96 -0.05 6.76
CA GLU A 72 18.61 0.59 5.61
C GLU A 72 17.58 1.18 4.64
N PHE A 73 16.45 0.52 4.46
CA PHE A 73 15.36 1.01 3.61
C PHE A 73 14.69 2.24 4.23
N TRP A 74 14.54 2.29 5.54
CA TRP A 74 14.01 3.48 6.23
C TRP A 74 14.91 4.68 6.01
N ARG A 75 16.23 4.49 6.09
CA ARG A 75 17.21 5.53 5.82
C ARG A 75 17.14 6.00 4.37
N ALA A 76 17.09 5.08 3.41
CA ALA A 76 16.95 5.40 2.00
C ALA A 76 15.65 6.16 1.71
N LEU A 77 14.54 5.77 2.35
CA LEU A 77 13.25 6.44 2.22
C LEU A 77 13.30 7.86 2.78
N ARG A 78 13.88 8.05 3.97
CA ARG A 78 14.00 9.37 4.61
C ARG A 78 14.90 10.32 3.83
N ASP A 79 16.08 9.85 3.42
CA ASP A 79 17.17 10.69 2.94
C ASP A 79 17.37 10.67 1.42
N GLY A 80 16.79 9.68 0.72
CA GLY A 80 16.91 9.55 -0.74
C GLY A 80 16.12 10.62 -1.50
N ASP A 81 16.35 10.68 -2.81
CA ASP A 81 15.54 11.50 -3.70
C ASP A 81 14.10 10.97 -3.84
N ASP A 82 13.25 11.71 -4.54
CA ASP A 82 11.84 11.36 -4.66
C ASP A 82 11.63 10.02 -5.40
N GLU A 83 12.47 9.72 -6.39
CA GLU A 83 12.39 8.45 -7.12
C GLU A 83 12.71 7.27 -6.20
N LEU A 84 13.83 7.32 -5.49
CA LEU A 84 14.24 6.28 -4.55
C LEU A 84 13.21 6.13 -3.42
N ALA A 85 12.73 7.24 -2.86
CA ALA A 85 11.71 7.20 -1.81
C ALA A 85 10.41 6.53 -2.29
N THR A 86 9.97 6.83 -3.51
CA THR A 86 8.81 6.21 -4.12
C THR A 86 9.00 4.70 -4.28
N GLN A 87 10.16 4.28 -4.77
CA GLN A 87 10.50 2.86 -4.93
C GLN A 87 10.52 2.12 -3.58
N VAL A 88 11.11 2.72 -2.55
CA VAL A 88 11.15 2.10 -1.22
C VAL A 88 9.75 2.00 -0.60
N ALA A 89 8.94 3.05 -0.72
CA ALA A 89 7.55 3.00 -0.27
C ALA A 89 6.77 1.89 -0.98
N PHE A 90 7.01 1.69 -2.27
CA PHE A 90 6.41 0.59 -3.04
C PHE A 90 6.89 -0.78 -2.57
N CYS A 91 8.18 -0.94 -2.28
CA CYS A 91 8.70 -2.18 -1.69
C CYS A 91 7.98 -2.53 -0.38
N GLY A 92 7.74 -1.55 0.47
CA GLY A 92 6.97 -1.75 1.71
C GLY A 92 5.53 -2.20 1.44
N ALA A 93 4.89 -1.62 0.42
CA ALA A 93 3.55 -2.05 0.01
C ALA A 93 3.53 -3.48 -0.53
N LEU A 94 4.52 -3.87 -1.32
CA LEU A 94 4.67 -5.24 -1.83
C LEU A 94 4.90 -6.25 -0.70
N GLU A 95 5.77 -5.94 0.24
CA GLU A 95 6.05 -6.80 1.39
C GLU A 95 4.81 -7.01 2.26
N ARG A 96 3.99 -6.00 2.42
CA ARG A 96 2.78 -6.08 3.25
C ARG A 96 1.59 -6.73 2.54
N ASN A 97 1.45 -6.54 1.23
CA ASN A 97 0.20 -6.84 0.51
C ASN A 97 0.42 -7.90 -0.58
N LEU A 98 0.21 -9.15 -0.25
CA LEU A 98 0.33 -10.26 -1.19
C LEU A 98 -0.63 -10.09 -2.39
N LEU A 99 -1.83 -9.53 -2.18
CA LEU A 99 -2.76 -9.24 -3.27
C LEU A 99 -2.16 -8.31 -4.32
N LEU A 100 -1.38 -7.30 -3.90
CA LEU A 100 -0.70 -6.40 -4.84
C LEU A 100 0.32 -7.17 -5.69
N VAL A 101 1.13 -8.01 -5.06
CA VAL A 101 2.12 -8.85 -5.75
C VAL A 101 1.44 -9.77 -6.76
N GLU A 102 0.42 -10.50 -6.33
CA GLU A 102 -0.30 -11.45 -7.19
C GLU A 102 -1.05 -10.74 -8.33
N PHE A 103 -1.61 -9.56 -8.09
CA PHE A 103 -2.23 -8.75 -9.15
C PHE A 103 -1.20 -8.36 -10.22
N MET A 104 -0.01 -7.96 -9.82
CA MET A 104 1.07 -7.62 -10.75
C MET A 104 1.56 -8.85 -11.52
N GLU A 105 1.73 -9.98 -10.86
CA GLU A 105 2.22 -11.22 -11.48
C GLU A 105 1.22 -11.86 -12.45
N THR A 106 -0.05 -11.56 -12.31
CA THR A 106 -1.13 -12.11 -13.14
C THR A 106 -1.72 -11.05 -14.06
N VAL A 107 -2.59 -10.18 -13.55
CA VAL A 107 -3.36 -9.24 -14.36
C VAL A 107 -2.48 -8.23 -15.09
N LEU A 108 -1.55 -7.58 -14.38
CA LEU A 108 -0.67 -6.57 -14.97
C LEU A 108 0.28 -7.21 -15.99
N ARG A 109 0.91 -8.32 -15.65
CA ARG A 109 1.79 -9.06 -16.54
C ARG A 109 1.08 -9.48 -17.81
N ASP A 110 -0.11 -10.05 -17.70
CA ASP A 110 -0.89 -10.51 -18.86
C ASP A 110 -1.28 -9.32 -19.76
N ALA A 111 -1.62 -8.18 -19.17
CA ALA A 111 -1.90 -6.97 -19.94
C ALA A 111 -0.69 -6.50 -20.75
N TYR A 112 0.52 -6.51 -20.16
CA TYR A 112 1.76 -6.18 -20.88
C TYR A 112 2.07 -7.20 -21.98
N MET A 113 1.93 -8.49 -21.70
CA MET A 113 2.20 -9.55 -22.66
C MET A 113 1.25 -9.51 -23.86
N SER A 114 0.00 -9.15 -23.64
CA SER A 114 -1.02 -8.99 -24.69
C SER A 114 -0.98 -7.62 -25.37
N ARG A 115 -0.09 -6.73 -24.95
CA ARG A 115 0.02 -5.34 -25.45
C ARG A 115 -1.30 -4.56 -25.28
N ALA A 116 -1.99 -4.78 -24.19
CA ALA A 116 -3.19 -4.02 -23.85
C ALA A 116 -2.83 -2.54 -23.65
N GLU A 117 -3.69 -1.63 -24.10
CA GLU A 117 -3.48 -0.19 -23.88
C GLU A 117 -4.01 0.30 -22.54
N HIS A 118 -4.94 -0.45 -21.96
CA HIS A 118 -5.64 -0.08 -20.74
C HIS A 118 -5.90 -1.29 -19.85
N LEU A 119 -6.03 -1.04 -18.55
CA LEU A 119 -6.68 -1.96 -17.62
C LEU A 119 -8.14 -1.55 -17.49
N ASP A 120 -9.06 -2.48 -17.72
CA ASP A 120 -10.49 -2.25 -17.55
C ASP A 120 -10.82 -2.03 -16.07
N ALA A 121 -11.85 -1.21 -15.82
CA ALA A 121 -12.25 -0.88 -14.44
C ALA A 121 -12.69 -2.10 -13.62
N PHE A 122 -13.14 -3.16 -14.28
CA PHE A 122 -13.63 -4.38 -13.63
C PHE A 122 -12.55 -5.42 -13.32
N VAL A 123 -11.32 -5.29 -13.83
CA VAL A 123 -10.29 -6.33 -13.65
C VAL A 123 -9.95 -6.59 -12.18
N TRP A 124 -10.05 -5.57 -11.33
CA TRP A 124 -9.83 -5.75 -9.90
C TRP A 124 -10.91 -6.59 -9.24
N ALA A 125 -12.18 -6.35 -9.57
CA ALA A 125 -13.29 -7.14 -9.04
C ALA A 125 -13.19 -8.60 -9.48
N GLU A 126 -12.87 -8.85 -10.74
CA GLU A 126 -12.64 -10.22 -11.26
C GLU A 126 -11.46 -10.89 -10.57
N PHE A 127 -10.37 -10.16 -10.35
CA PHE A 127 -9.21 -10.67 -9.63
C PHE A 127 -9.56 -11.08 -8.20
N LEU A 128 -10.30 -10.24 -7.46
CA LEU A 128 -10.75 -10.58 -6.11
C LEU A 128 -11.69 -11.77 -6.08
N GLU A 129 -12.58 -11.88 -7.04
CA GLU A 129 -13.47 -13.03 -7.16
C GLU A 129 -12.66 -14.31 -7.34
N ASP A 130 -11.66 -14.30 -8.22
CA ASP A 130 -10.74 -15.43 -8.38
C ASP A 130 -10.00 -15.76 -7.09
N ARG A 131 -9.48 -14.76 -6.37
CA ARG A 131 -8.78 -14.96 -5.10
C ARG A 131 -9.69 -15.47 -3.98
N SER A 132 -10.98 -15.19 -4.05
CA SER A 132 -11.96 -15.70 -3.07
C SER A 132 -12.06 -17.22 -3.05
N HIS A 133 -11.67 -17.90 -4.12
CA HIS A 133 -11.59 -19.37 -4.14
C HIS A 133 -10.49 -19.88 -3.18
N ARG A 134 -9.42 -19.12 -2.99
CA ARG A 134 -8.35 -19.44 -2.06
C ARG A 134 -8.63 -18.94 -0.64
N ASP A 135 -9.26 -17.78 -0.53
CA ASP A 135 -9.64 -17.18 0.75
C ASP A 135 -11.09 -16.70 0.72
N PRO A 136 -12.05 -17.55 1.13
CA PRO A 136 -13.46 -17.20 1.14
C PRO A 136 -13.81 -15.98 1.99
N ALA A 137 -12.96 -15.59 2.96
CA ALA A 137 -13.17 -14.41 3.77
C ALA A 137 -13.22 -13.11 2.94
N ILE A 138 -12.67 -13.12 1.72
CA ILE A 138 -12.80 -11.98 0.80
C ILE A 138 -14.26 -11.66 0.51
N CYS A 139 -15.14 -12.66 0.45
CA CYS A 139 -16.58 -12.47 0.21
C CYS A 139 -17.25 -11.63 1.31
N ASP A 140 -16.70 -11.63 2.51
CA ASP A 140 -17.24 -10.90 3.67
C ASP A 140 -16.76 -9.45 3.71
N TRP A 141 -15.80 -9.06 2.88
CA TRP A 141 -15.33 -7.69 2.82
C TRP A 141 -16.42 -6.78 2.24
N LYS A 142 -16.54 -5.58 2.80
CA LYS A 142 -17.47 -4.57 2.28
C LYS A 142 -17.14 -4.20 0.84
N GLU A 143 -18.15 -4.02 0.01
CA GLU A 143 -17.98 -3.61 -1.39
C GLU A 143 -17.21 -2.29 -1.50
N SER A 144 -17.44 -1.34 -0.59
CA SER A 144 -16.70 -0.09 -0.52
C SER A 144 -15.20 -0.32 -0.26
N THR A 145 -14.84 -1.28 0.58
CA THR A 145 -13.45 -1.65 0.87
C THR A 145 -12.79 -2.27 -0.36
N LYS A 146 -13.45 -3.22 -1.03
CA LYS A 146 -12.97 -3.85 -2.25
C LYS A 146 -12.70 -2.82 -3.35
N LYS A 147 -13.66 -1.91 -3.56
CA LYS A 147 -13.54 -0.82 -4.54
C LYS A 147 -12.37 0.10 -4.20
N LYS A 148 -12.24 0.48 -2.94
CA LYS A 148 -11.14 1.35 -2.49
C LYS A 148 -9.78 0.69 -2.70
N MET A 149 -9.65 -0.60 -2.42
CA MET A 149 -8.42 -1.36 -2.67
C MET A 149 -8.02 -1.30 -4.14
N GLY A 150 -8.96 -1.51 -5.06
CA GLY A 150 -8.70 -1.41 -6.50
C GLY A 150 -8.21 -0.02 -6.92
N GLN A 151 -8.84 1.02 -6.41
CA GLN A 151 -8.40 2.40 -6.65
C GLN A 151 -6.99 2.65 -6.13
N VAL A 152 -6.66 2.12 -4.96
CA VAL A 152 -5.32 2.24 -4.36
C VAL A 152 -4.28 1.49 -5.19
N VAL A 153 -4.58 0.26 -5.62
CA VAL A 153 -3.66 -0.53 -6.47
C VAL A 153 -3.35 0.21 -7.76
N PHE A 154 -4.35 0.68 -8.48
CA PHE A 154 -4.15 1.39 -9.74
C PHE A 154 -3.35 2.68 -9.53
N ARG A 155 -3.62 3.40 -8.45
CA ARG A 155 -2.87 4.59 -8.10
C ARG A 155 -1.41 4.29 -7.76
N MET A 156 -1.13 3.27 -6.97
CA MET A 156 0.25 2.84 -6.68
C MET A 156 1.01 2.49 -7.94
N LEU A 157 0.39 1.73 -8.85
CA LEU A 157 1.01 1.35 -10.12
C LEU A 157 1.29 2.55 -11.03
N ALA A 158 0.43 3.56 -11.00
CA ALA A 158 0.67 4.83 -11.69
C ALA A 158 1.81 5.63 -11.04
N GLU A 159 1.85 5.68 -9.71
CA GLU A 159 2.89 6.40 -8.97
C GLU A 159 4.30 5.85 -9.23
N VAL A 160 4.44 4.55 -9.44
CA VAL A 160 5.74 3.91 -9.73
C VAL A 160 6.01 3.73 -11.22
N GLY A 161 5.11 4.17 -12.09
CA GLY A 161 5.34 4.20 -13.53
C GLY A 161 4.93 2.95 -14.31
N TYR A 162 4.29 1.96 -13.69
CA TYR A 162 3.71 0.82 -14.43
C TYR A 162 2.48 1.21 -15.25
N LEU A 163 1.79 2.27 -14.85
CA LEU A 163 0.68 2.88 -15.58
C LEU A 163 0.99 4.35 -15.82
N LYS A 164 0.60 4.90 -16.99
CA LYS A 164 0.66 6.34 -17.28
C LYS A 164 -0.36 7.12 -16.46
N SER A 165 -1.49 6.49 -16.18
CA SER A 165 -2.58 6.98 -15.35
C SER A 165 -3.19 5.80 -14.62
N THR A 166 -4.25 6.02 -13.85
CA THR A 166 -4.87 4.94 -13.07
C THR A 166 -5.42 3.76 -13.89
N ARG A 167 -5.36 3.80 -15.23
CA ARG A 167 -5.81 2.69 -16.09
C ARG A 167 -5.00 2.50 -17.37
N LYS A 168 -4.21 3.50 -17.76
CA LYS A 168 -3.47 3.46 -19.03
C LYS A 168 -2.08 2.89 -18.81
N LEU A 169 -1.73 1.83 -19.55
CA LEU A 169 -0.40 1.22 -19.54
C LEU A 169 0.63 2.12 -20.24
N GLU A 170 1.89 1.98 -19.87
CA GLU A 170 3.01 2.64 -20.55
C GLU A 170 3.47 1.87 -21.78
#